data_d2bcc1265506688ee30484f62578e1d3
#
_entry.id   d2bcc1265506688ee30484f62578e1d3
#
_cell.length_a   1.000
_cell.length_b   1.000
_cell.length_c   1.000
_cell.angle_alpha   90.00
_cell.angle_beta   90.00
_cell.angle_gamma   90.00
#
_symmetry.space_group_name_H-M   'P 1'
#
loop_
_entity.id
_entity.type
_entity.pdbx_description
1 polymer ?
#
loop_
_entity_poly.entity_id
_entity_poly.type
_entity_poly.pdbx_seq_one_letter_code
_entity_poly.pdbx_strand_id
1 'polypeptide(L)'
;MLGPVWFTLSGGHIVQPFAVAPWADDPPEKLNVLSPILRQLRGEFPCVPFGVAHARTDLPDRWMDGLDLSIPPADEFAHGYSANHEWHLLKQTDTTITIGIDYPEDHVVSRLKRRISQDGDLQIKIDLHIEIRRGAALPIGLHPIFALPVNLGAAHLSIPSLQSARSFPVPVDEVSQCMPDETAYTLTQIRTKDGAMLDVTRLPLAIHTEELLAVSLTDGDVRLSDTQNGYAVDLSWDIATFPQCLLWLSNRGRKAYPWCGRFCAIGIEPVAASFDLGVTHSANRHAPFARSGTATQTPLSAREPFTTSYSIAVCHL
;
A
#
# COMPACT_ATOMS: atom_id res chain seq x y z
N MET A 1 -9.18 -7.35 6.10
CA MET A 1 -8.57 -7.21 4.76
C MET A 1 -9.53 -7.77 3.74
N LEU A 2 -9.61 -7.17 2.55
CA LEU A 2 -10.39 -7.68 1.43
C LEU A 2 -9.52 -8.64 0.62
N GLY A 3 -9.99 -9.86 0.41
CA GLY A 3 -9.33 -10.85 -0.42
C GLY A 3 -9.23 -12.24 0.24
N PRO A 4 -9.10 -13.27 -0.60
CA PRO A 4 -9.03 -13.19 -2.07
C PRO A 4 -10.37 -12.79 -2.72
N VAL A 5 -10.30 -12.21 -3.94
CA VAL A 5 -11.46 -11.91 -4.80
C VAL A 5 -11.23 -12.58 -6.15
N TRP A 6 -12.23 -13.29 -6.65
CA TRP A 6 -12.18 -13.99 -7.93
C TRP A 6 -12.99 -13.25 -8.98
N PHE A 7 -12.42 -13.12 -10.17
CA PHE A 7 -13.07 -12.54 -11.33
C PHE A 7 -13.19 -13.61 -12.41
N THR A 8 -14.38 -13.73 -12.99
CA THR A 8 -14.62 -14.66 -14.11
C THR A 8 -14.54 -13.91 -15.43
N LEU A 9 -13.43 -14.09 -16.14
CA LEU A 9 -13.20 -13.49 -17.45
C LEU A 9 -14.06 -14.17 -18.55
N SER A 10 -14.08 -13.57 -19.74
CA SER A 10 -14.71 -14.18 -20.91
C SER A 10 -14.17 -15.59 -21.16
N GLY A 11 -15.04 -16.53 -21.54
CA GLY A 11 -14.68 -17.93 -21.70
C GLY A 11 -14.60 -18.73 -20.41
N GLY A 12 -14.97 -18.16 -19.25
CA GLY A 12 -15.02 -18.87 -17.97
C GLY A 12 -13.66 -18.99 -17.25
N HIS A 13 -12.63 -18.29 -17.71
CA HIS A 13 -11.34 -18.24 -17.03
C HIS A 13 -11.45 -17.45 -15.71
N ILE A 14 -11.14 -18.09 -14.61
CA ILE A 14 -11.21 -17.48 -13.27
C ILE A 14 -9.81 -17.01 -12.87
N VAL A 15 -9.69 -15.74 -12.47
CA VAL A 15 -8.44 -15.15 -12.00
C VAL A 15 -8.61 -14.56 -10.59
N GLN A 16 -7.54 -14.59 -9.82
CA GLN A 16 -7.46 -14.03 -8.47
C GLN A 16 -6.18 -13.19 -8.38
N PRO A 17 -6.26 -11.84 -8.53
CA PRO A 17 -5.08 -11.00 -8.65
C PRO A 17 -4.40 -10.65 -7.32
N PHE A 18 -5.11 -10.77 -6.20
CA PHE A 18 -4.57 -10.34 -4.92
C PHE A 18 -3.56 -11.32 -4.33
N ALA A 19 -2.52 -10.80 -3.71
CA ALA A 19 -1.61 -11.63 -2.94
C ALA A 19 -2.27 -12.16 -1.66
N VAL A 20 -1.93 -13.39 -1.32
CA VAL A 20 -2.19 -14.00 -0.02
C VAL A 20 -0.86 -14.44 0.56
N ALA A 21 -0.59 -14.07 1.80
CA ALA A 21 0.66 -14.41 2.44
C ALA A 21 0.87 -15.94 2.46
N PRO A 22 2.03 -16.45 2.00
CA PRO A 22 2.29 -17.89 1.94
C PRO A 22 2.41 -18.57 3.30
N TRP A 23 2.35 -17.81 4.37
CA TRP A 23 2.28 -18.31 5.76
C TRP A 23 0.87 -18.31 6.35
N ALA A 24 -0.15 -17.95 5.56
CA ALA A 24 -1.54 -17.88 6.04
C ALA A 24 -2.05 -19.21 6.64
N ASP A 25 -1.52 -20.34 6.16
CA ASP A 25 -1.84 -21.69 6.60
C ASP A 25 -0.77 -22.29 7.54
N ASP A 26 0.20 -21.49 8.00
CA ASP A 26 1.18 -21.95 8.99
C ASP A 26 0.49 -22.25 10.33
N PRO A 27 1.05 -23.13 11.18
CA PRO A 27 0.44 -23.50 12.46
C PRO A 27 0.17 -22.28 13.37
N PRO A 28 -0.97 -22.29 14.12
CA PRO A 28 -1.39 -21.16 14.95
C PRO A 28 -0.33 -20.65 15.92
N GLU A 29 0.49 -21.55 16.48
CA GLU A 29 1.59 -21.19 17.39
C GLU A 29 2.66 -20.33 16.72
N LYS A 30 2.87 -20.47 15.40
CA LYS A 30 3.76 -19.61 14.63
C LYS A 30 3.11 -18.29 14.23
N LEU A 31 1.80 -18.31 13.95
CA LEU A 31 1.07 -17.10 13.59
C LEU A 31 0.85 -16.18 14.78
N ASN A 32 0.60 -16.73 15.97
CA ASN A 32 0.27 -15.93 17.15
C ASN A 32 1.38 -14.99 17.65
N VAL A 33 2.62 -15.23 17.27
CA VAL A 33 3.76 -14.35 17.60
C VAL A 33 3.90 -13.18 16.63
N LEU A 34 3.19 -13.20 15.51
CA LEU A 34 3.21 -12.11 14.52
C LEU A 34 2.29 -10.96 14.94
N SER A 35 2.59 -9.75 14.45
CA SER A 35 1.63 -8.64 14.52
C SER A 35 0.33 -9.00 13.78
N PRO A 36 -0.83 -8.45 14.19
CA PRO A 36 -2.11 -8.81 13.62
C PRO A 36 -2.17 -8.68 12.09
N ILE A 37 -1.60 -7.61 11.54
CA ILE A 37 -1.54 -7.38 10.09
C ILE A 37 -0.79 -8.51 9.36
N LEU A 38 0.31 -9.01 9.91
CA LEU A 38 1.09 -10.07 9.29
C LEU A 38 0.41 -11.43 9.36
N ARG A 39 -0.39 -11.71 10.41
CA ARG A 39 -1.14 -12.98 10.52
C ARG A 39 -2.08 -13.20 9.35
N GLN A 40 -2.61 -12.12 8.78
CA GLN A 40 -3.65 -12.18 7.76
C GLN A 40 -3.30 -11.36 6.51
N LEU A 41 -2.02 -11.10 6.26
CA LEU A 41 -1.57 -10.26 5.14
C LEU A 41 -2.10 -10.80 3.81
N ARG A 42 -3.03 -10.05 3.22
CA ARG A 42 -3.66 -10.39 1.94
C ARG A 42 -4.42 -9.22 1.34
N GLY A 43 -4.59 -9.28 0.02
CA GLY A 43 -5.57 -8.48 -0.67
C GLY A 43 -5.38 -6.98 -0.52
N GLU A 44 -6.39 -6.31 0.01
CA GLU A 44 -6.42 -4.87 0.12
C GLU A 44 -7.02 -4.44 1.47
N PHE A 45 -6.51 -3.34 2.03
CA PHE A 45 -7.01 -2.73 3.26
C PHE A 45 -6.65 -1.25 3.35
N PRO A 46 -7.47 -0.42 4.04
CA PRO A 46 -7.12 0.96 4.32
C PRO A 46 -6.22 1.05 5.55
N CYS A 47 -5.29 1.99 5.52
CA CYS A 47 -4.38 2.31 6.60
C CYS A 47 -4.69 3.71 7.15
N VAL A 48 -5.21 3.77 8.36
CA VAL A 48 -5.61 5.02 9.02
C VAL A 48 -5.16 4.98 10.50
N PRO A 49 -4.00 5.61 10.83
CA PRO A 49 -3.05 6.25 9.93
C PRO A 49 -2.19 5.25 9.13
N PHE A 50 -1.55 5.73 8.07
CA PHE A 50 -0.62 4.96 7.25
C PHE A 50 0.81 4.99 7.81
N GLY A 51 1.53 3.87 7.71
CA GLY A 51 2.95 3.72 7.99
C GLY A 51 3.28 3.12 9.34
N VAL A 52 4.55 3.20 9.73
CA VAL A 52 5.05 2.63 10.99
C VAL A 52 4.44 3.31 12.21
N ALA A 53 4.32 2.56 13.32
CA ALA A 53 3.77 3.09 14.57
C ALA A 53 4.71 4.13 15.21
N HIS A 54 6.01 3.86 15.21
CA HIS A 54 7.01 4.71 15.86
C HIS A 54 7.90 5.39 14.82
N ALA A 55 8.26 6.65 15.08
CA ALA A 55 9.15 7.41 14.22
C ALA A 55 10.52 6.73 14.11
N ARG A 56 11.04 6.66 12.88
CA ARG A 56 12.40 6.20 12.61
C ARG A 56 13.39 7.32 12.87
N THR A 57 14.54 6.99 13.45
CA THR A 57 15.63 7.93 13.75
C THR A 57 16.92 7.62 13.00
N ASP A 58 16.90 6.60 12.15
CA ASP A 58 18.04 6.12 11.37
C ASP A 58 18.02 6.63 9.92
N LEU A 59 17.28 7.73 9.65
CA LEU A 59 17.16 8.31 8.34
C LEU A 59 18.23 9.40 8.09
N PRO A 60 18.54 9.72 6.81
CA PRO A 60 19.43 10.83 6.47
C PRO A 60 18.93 12.17 7.02
N ASP A 61 19.87 13.10 7.32
CA ASP A 61 19.61 14.40 7.95
C ASP A 61 18.45 15.17 7.30
N ARG A 62 18.32 15.12 5.97
CA ARG A 62 17.23 15.83 5.23
C ARG A 62 15.83 15.29 5.53
N TRP A 63 15.73 14.08 6.09
CA TRP A 63 14.47 13.50 6.57
C TRP A 63 14.23 13.74 8.06
N MET A 64 15.32 14.05 8.78
CA MET A 64 15.31 14.29 10.22
C MET A 64 15.21 15.78 10.56
N ASP A 65 15.59 16.67 9.63
CA ASP A 65 15.54 18.13 9.82
C ASP A 65 14.12 18.58 10.18
N GLY A 66 13.97 19.26 11.33
CA GLY A 66 12.70 19.74 11.84
C GLY A 66 11.72 18.66 12.32
N LEU A 67 12.17 17.42 12.50
CA LEU A 67 11.33 16.33 13.00
C LEU A 67 10.97 16.55 14.48
N ASP A 68 9.68 16.50 14.79
CA ASP A 68 9.17 16.59 16.16
C ASP A 68 8.92 15.20 16.75
N LEU A 69 9.90 14.67 17.46
CA LEU A 69 9.81 13.37 18.14
C LEU A 69 8.86 13.38 19.38
N SER A 70 8.31 14.53 19.75
CA SER A 70 7.30 14.60 20.83
C SER A 70 5.91 14.19 20.35
N ILE A 71 5.68 14.07 19.04
CA ILE A 71 4.42 13.55 18.48
C ILE A 71 4.29 12.08 18.90
N PRO A 72 3.26 11.72 19.66
CA PRO A 72 3.10 10.35 20.12
C PRO A 72 2.71 9.42 18.95
N PRO A 73 3.01 8.12 19.08
CA PRO A 73 2.44 7.13 18.16
C PRO A 73 0.92 7.23 18.14
N ALA A 74 0.32 7.14 16.96
CA ALA A 74 -1.13 7.17 16.81
C ALA A 74 -1.76 5.79 17.09
N ASP A 75 -0.99 4.72 16.95
CA ASP A 75 -1.40 3.33 17.14
C ASP A 75 -0.24 2.47 17.64
N GLU A 76 -0.58 1.30 18.17
CA GLU A 76 0.40 0.31 18.65
C GLU A 76 1.13 -0.38 17.49
N PHE A 77 0.43 -0.60 16.37
CA PHE A 77 0.94 -1.35 15.23
C PHE A 77 1.06 -0.49 13.98
N ALA A 78 1.94 -0.88 13.08
CA ALA A 78 2.07 -0.27 11.77
C ALA A 78 0.74 -0.33 10.98
N HIS A 79 0.52 0.67 10.12
CA HIS A 79 -0.65 0.83 9.26
C HIS A 79 -1.99 1.03 9.98
N GLY A 80 -1.93 1.40 11.28
CA GLY A 80 -3.06 1.86 12.06
C GLY A 80 -4.02 0.76 12.53
N TYR A 81 -5.00 1.18 13.30
CA TYR A 81 -5.97 0.30 13.96
C TYR A 81 -6.77 -0.54 12.94
N SER A 82 -7.22 0.06 11.83
CA SER A 82 -8.04 -0.60 10.82
C SER A 82 -7.37 -1.77 10.11
N ALA A 83 -6.05 -1.75 9.97
CA ALA A 83 -5.28 -2.82 9.35
C ALA A 83 -5.02 -4.01 10.29
N ASN A 84 -5.17 -3.79 11.60
CA ASN A 84 -4.77 -4.73 12.64
C ASN A 84 -5.93 -5.34 13.44
N HIS A 85 -7.17 -4.84 13.28
CA HIS A 85 -8.33 -5.27 14.06
C HIS A 85 -9.47 -5.75 13.16
N GLU A 86 -10.42 -6.46 13.77
CA GLU A 86 -11.55 -7.05 13.08
C GLU A 86 -12.60 -6.01 12.68
N TRP A 87 -13.13 -6.18 11.48
CA TRP A 87 -14.24 -5.38 10.94
C TRP A 87 -15.55 -6.12 11.10
N HIS A 88 -16.60 -5.40 11.40
CA HIS A 88 -17.95 -5.94 11.57
C HIS A 88 -18.75 -5.78 10.26
N LEU A 89 -19.50 -6.82 9.89
CA LEU A 89 -20.46 -6.76 8.81
C LEU A 89 -21.64 -5.86 9.23
N LEU A 90 -21.87 -4.79 8.47
CA LEU A 90 -22.99 -3.87 8.71
C LEU A 90 -24.18 -4.16 7.79
N LYS A 91 -23.92 -4.47 6.51
CA LYS A 91 -24.93 -4.78 5.51
C LYS A 91 -24.35 -5.63 4.40
N GLN A 92 -25.15 -6.54 3.87
CA GLN A 92 -24.83 -7.34 2.69
C GLN A 92 -26.03 -7.43 1.76
N THR A 93 -25.77 -7.39 0.46
CA THR A 93 -26.68 -7.72 -0.64
C THR A 93 -25.95 -8.64 -1.61
N ASP A 94 -26.57 -9.02 -2.72
CA ASP A 94 -25.93 -9.88 -3.73
C ASP A 94 -24.70 -9.21 -4.38
N THR A 95 -24.68 -7.89 -4.46
CA THR A 95 -23.63 -7.12 -5.17
C THR A 95 -22.87 -6.13 -4.29
N THR A 96 -23.16 -6.07 -2.99
CA THR A 96 -22.56 -5.07 -2.09
C THR A 96 -22.35 -5.64 -0.69
N ILE A 97 -21.17 -5.35 -0.12
CA ILE A 97 -20.86 -5.59 1.28
C ILE A 97 -20.48 -4.25 1.92
N THR A 98 -21.07 -3.95 3.07
CA THR A 98 -20.68 -2.80 3.90
C THR A 98 -20.16 -3.34 5.23
N ILE A 99 -18.95 -2.94 5.57
CA ILE A 99 -18.29 -3.29 6.84
C ILE A 99 -17.88 -2.01 7.57
N GLY A 100 -17.74 -2.11 8.89
CA GLY A 100 -17.31 -1.00 9.73
C GLY A 100 -16.39 -1.45 10.86
N ILE A 101 -15.61 -0.51 11.38
CA ILE A 101 -14.76 -0.70 12.54
C ILE A 101 -14.81 0.55 13.42
N ASP A 102 -15.05 0.38 14.70
CA ASP A 102 -15.01 1.43 15.69
C ASP A 102 -13.60 1.47 16.33
N TYR A 103 -13.06 2.66 16.45
CA TYR A 103 -11.77 2.91 17.07
C TYR A 103 -11.92 3.16 18.58
N PRO A 104 -10.86 2.94 19.40
CA PRO A 104 -10.87 3.26 20.82
C PRO A 104 -11.34 4.69 21.10
N GLU A 105 -11.92 4.93 22.28
CA GLU A 105 -12.55 6.23 22.61
C GLU A 105 -11.56 7.39 22.66
N ASP A 106 -10.32 7.14 23.02
CA ASP A 106 -9.22 8.10 23.09
C ASP A 106 -8.58 8.38 21.73
N HIS A 107 -8.79 7.52 20.74
CA HIS A 107 -8.26 7.70 19.40
C HIS A 107 -8.95 8.86 18.66
N VAL A 108 -8.19 9.59 17.82
CA VAL A 108 -8.72 10.72 17.03
C VAL A 108 -9.78 10.30 16.03
N VAL A 109 -9.59 9.16 15.39
CA VAL A 109 -10.59 8.51 14.51
C VAL A 109 -11.66 7.88 15.40
N SER A 110 -12.94 8.00 15.02
CA SER A 110 -14.05 7.35 15.74
C SER A 110 -14.48 6.07 15.07
N ARG A 111 -14.56 6.08 13.74
CA ARG A 111 -15.08 4.94 12.96
C ARG A 111 -14.61 5.00 11.52
N LEU A 112 -14.38 3.83 10.94
CA LEU A 112 -14.32 3.65 9.50
C LEU A 112 -15.50 2.82 9.01
N LYS A 113 -15.99 3.15 7.82
CA LYS A 113 -16.93 2.32 7.05
C LYS A 113 -16.40 2.11 5.66
N ARG A 114 -16.53 0.90 5.15
CA ARG A 114 -16.21 0.55 3.77
C ARG A 114 -17.42 -0.08 3.11
N ARG A 115 -17.74 0.42 1.92
CA ARG A 115 -18.71 -0.22 1.05
C ARG A 115 -17.96 -0.76 -0.16
N ILE A 116 -17.97 -2.08 -0.31
CA ILE A 116 -17.40 -2.79 -1.44
C ILE A 116 -18.56 -3.20 -2.32
N SER A 117 -18.58 -2.76 -3.56
CA SER A 117 -19.65 -3.03 -4.52
C SER A 117 -19.09 -3.59 -5.81
N GLN A 118 -19.80 -4.55 -6.38
CA GLN A 118 -19.59 -4.96 -7.75
C GLN A 118 -20.03 -3.82 -8.68
N ASP A 119 -19.17 -3.45 -9.62
CA ASP A 119 -19.41 -2.43 -10.63
C ASP A 119 -19.19 -3.04 -12.02
N GLY A 120 -20.25 -3.67 -12.55
CA GLY A 120 -20.12 -4.60 -13.67
C GLY A 120 -19.53 -5.95 -13.25
N ASP A 121 -19.14 -6.77 -14.24
CA ASP A 121 -18.72 -8.16 -13.99
C ASP A 121 -17.24 -8.28 -13.56
N LEU A 122 -16.42 -7.31 -13.93
CA LEU A 122 -14.97 -7.39 -13.79
C LEU A 122 -14.36 -6.23 -12.98
N GLN A 123 -15.19 -5.50 -12.24
CA GLN A 123 -14.74 -4.38 -11.43
C GLN A 123 -15.38 -4.40 -10.05
N ILE A 124 -14.59 -4.08 -9.05
CA ILE A 124 -15.07 -3.71 -7.72
C ILE A 124 -14.79 -2.23 -7.47
N LYS A 125 -15.79 -1.54 -6.92
CA LYS A 125 -15.66 -0.18 -6.40
C LYS A 125 -15.68 -0.21 -4.89
N ILE A 126 -14.79 0.54 -4.27
CA ILE A 126 -14.67 0.63 -2.82
C ILE A 126 -14.82 2.07 -2.40
N ASP A 127 -15.84 2.35 -1.59
CA ASP A 127 -16.04 3.64 -0.95
C ASP A 127 -15.54 3.53 0.50
N LEU A 128 -14.68 4.46 0.91
CA LEU A 128 -14.13 4.57 2.27
C LEU A 128 -14.68 5.84 2.93
N HIS A 129 -15.25 5.69 4.13
CA HIS A 129 -15.68 6.79 5.00
C HIS A 129 -14.89 6.77 6.30
N ILE A 130 -14.38 7.93 6.70
CA ILE A 130 -13.62 8.12 7.95
C ILE A 130 -14.35 9.18 8.78
N GLU A 131 -14.81 8.77 9.96
CA GLU A 131 -15.40 9.66 10.97
C GLU A 131 -14.36 9.92 12.07
N ILE A 132 -14.24 11.16 12.51
CA ILE A 132 -13.27 11.54 13.55
C ILE A 132 -13.94 12.30 14.69
N ARG A 133 -13.37 12.20 15.90
CA ARG A 133 -13.87 12.86 17.10
C ARG A 133 -13.43 14.31 17.22
N ARG A 134 -12.24 14.62 16.72
CA ARG A 134 -11.65 15.97 16.72
C ARG A 134 -10.82 16.21 15.47
N GLY A 135 -10.73 17.46 15.01
CA GLY A 135 -9.96 17.82 13.83
C GLY A 135 -8.50 17.34 13.93
N ALA A 136 -8.00 16.75 12.86
CA ALA A 136 -6.65 16.22 12.79
C ALA A 136 -6.13 16.24 11.33
N ALA A 137 -4.82 16.06 11.16
CA ALA A 137 -4.22 15.72 9.89
C ALA A 137 -3.47 14.39 10.05
N LEU A 138 -3.80 13.40 9.25
CA LEU A 138 -3.22 12.06 9.34
C LEU A 138 -2.68 11.60 7.98
N PRO A 139 -1.56 10.86 7.94
CA PRO A 139 -1.23 10.09 6.76
C PRO A 139 -2.28 9.00 6.56
N ILE A 140 -2.82 8.92 5.36
CA ILE A 140 -3.80 7.90 4.98
C ILE A 140 -3.32 7.22 3.72
N GLY A 141 -3.54 5.91 3.63
CA GLY A 141 -3.23 5.14 2.44
C GLY A 141 -4.17 3.95 2.24
N LEU A 142 -4.18 3.50 1.01
CA LEU A 142 -4.75 2.24 0.59
C LEU A 142 -3.62 1.25 0.36
N HIS A 143 -3.83 -0.01 0.69
CA HIS A 143 -2.77 -1.00 0.62
C HIS A 143 -3.17 -2.24 -0.20
N PRO A 144 -3.46 -2.09 -1.50
CA PRO A 144 -3.66 -3.24 -2.38
C PRO A 144 -2.33 -3.94 -2.66
N ILE A 145 -2.35 -5.27 -2.49
CA ILE A 145 -1.21 -6.14 -2.71
C ILE A 145 -1.59 -7.16 -3.78
N PHE A 146 -0.86 -7.17 -4.89
CA PHE A 146 -1.10 -8.06 -6.01
C PHE A 146 -0.06 -9.18 -6.07
N ALA A 147 -0.54 -10.39 -6.38
CA ALA A 147 0.32 -11.53 -6.61
C ALA A 147 1.13 -11.34 -7.89
N LEU A 148 2.38 -11.75 -7.88
CA LEU A 148 3.21 -11.80 -9.09
C LEU A 148 3.25 -13.23 -9.66
N PRO A 149 3.32 -13.38 -10.99
CA PRO A 149 3.43 -14.69 -11.62
C PRO A 149 4.73 -15.41 -11.24
N VAL A 150 4.83 -16.68 -11.59
CA VAL A 150 6.03 -17.49 -11.31
C VAL A 150 7.17 -17.15 -12.26
N ASN A 151 6.83 -16.92 -13.54
CA ASN A 151 7.82 -16.64 -14.59
C ASN A 151 8.39 -15.23 -14.41
N LEU A 152 9.71 -15.13 -14.44
CA LEU A 152 10.42 -13.85 -14.31
C LEU A 152 10.01 -12.89 -15.45
N GLY A 153 9.74 -11.64 -15.07
CA GLY A 153 9.38 -10.57 -16.00
C GLY A 153 8.02 -10.73 -16.69
N ALA A 154 7.19 -11.71 -16.26
CA ALA A 154 5.88 -11.95 -16.89
C ALA A 154 4.78 -11.01 -16.40
N ALA A 155 4.99 -10.27 -15.33
CA ALA A 155 4.13 -9.14 -14.95
C ALA A 155 4.73 -7.83 -15.45
N HIS A 156 3.86 -6.96 -16.01
CA HIS A 156 4.27 -5.65 -16.50
C HIS A 156 3.52 -4.55 -15.78
N LEU A 157 4.27 -3.71 -15.06
CA LEU A 157 3.74 -2.51 -14.39
C LEU A 157 3.76 -1.33 -15.35
N SER A 158 2.64 -0.65 -15.50
CA SER A 158 2.47 0.54 -16.33
C SER A 158 1.84 1.67 -15.52
N ILE A 159 2.51 2.82 -15.50
CA ILE A 159 2.05 4.07 -14.88
C ILE A 159 2.19 5.19 -15.91
N PRO A 160 1.19 5.39 -16.78
CA PRO A 160 1.29 6.36 -17.88
C PRO A 160 1.53 7.79 -17.42
N SER A 161 1.01 8.15 -16.25
CA SER A 161 1.08 9.48 -15.66
C SER A 161 2.31 9.73 -14.76
N LEU A 162 3.32 8.82 -14.80
CA LEU A 162 4.54 8.91 -13.99
C LEU A 162 5.28 10.23 -14.20
N GLN A 163 5.59 10.90 -13.10
CA GLN A 163 6.46 12.09 -13.07
C GLN A 163 7.85 11.74 -12.54
N SER A 164 7.90 11.03 -11.44
CA SER A 164 9.16 10.58 -10.84
C SER A 164 8.91 9.41 -9.88
N ALA A 165 9.96 8.68 -9.58
CA ALA A 165 10.00 7.67 -8.53
C ALA A 165 11.18 7.97 -7.60
N ARG A 166 10.94 7.92 -6.29
CA ARG A 166 11.98 8.10 -5.28
C ARG A 166 12.13 6.82 -4.48
N SER A 167 13.36 6.33 -4.36
CA SER A 167 13.68 5.17 -3.51
C SER A 167 13.60 5.54 -2.03
N PHE A 168 13.29 4.54 -1.20
CA PHE A 168 13.22 4.72 0.26
C PHE A 168 14.53 5.29 0.81
N PRO A 169 14.49 6.14 1.86
CA PRO A 169 15.65 6.89 2.34
C PRO A 169 16.84 6.05 2.82
N VAL A 170 16.60 4.82 3.23
CA VAL A 170 17.59 3.83 3.64
C VAL A 170 17.23 2.48 3.00
N PRO A 171 18.09 1.47 3.00
CA PRO A 171 17.69 0.13 2.55
C PRO A 171 16.47 -0.37 3.34
N VAL A 172 15.44 -0.87 2.64
CA VAL A 172 14.24 -1.46 3.26
C VAL A 172 14.60 -2.75 4.00
N ASP A 173 15.55 -3.48 3.43
CA ASP A 173 16.11 -4.73 3.95
C ASP A 173 17.58 -4.83 3.54
N GLU A 174 18.34 -5.74 4.14
CA GLU A 174 19.75 -5.98 3.79
C GLU A 174 19.94 -6.33 2.31
N VAL A 175 18.95 -7.00 1.71
CA VAL A 175 18.98 -7.41 0.30
C VAL A 175 18.52 -6.33 -0.68
N SER A 176 18.07 -5.16 -0.21
CA SER A 176 17.65 -4.05 -1.08
C SER A 176 18.77 -3.64 -2.04
N GLN A 177 18.42 -3.45 -3.30
CA GLN A 177 19.36 -3.11 -4.37
C GLN A 177 19.35 -1.63 -4.72
N CYS A 178 18.17 -0.99 -4.65
CA CYS A 178 18.05 0.42 -5.03
C CYS A 178 18.99 1.32 -4.23
N MET A 179 19.60 2.30 -4.91
CA MET A 179 20.33 3.37 -4.24
C MET A 179 19.35 4.14 -3.36
N PRO A 180 19.59 4.25 -2.04
CA PRO A 180 18.66 4.93 -1.14
C PRO A 180 18.51 6.42 -1.46
N ASP A 181 17.27 6.92 -1.28
CA ASP A 181 16.93 8.34 -1.35
C ASP A 181 17.25 9.02 -2.69
N GLU A 182 17.26 8.25 -3.78
CA GLU A 182 17.51 8.73 -5.12
C GLU A 182 16.21 8.90 -5.92
N THR A 183 16.14 9.89 -6.79
CA THR A 183 15.00 10.15 -7.66
C THR A 183 15.32 9.72 -9.07
N ALA A 184 14.44 8.91 -9.65
CA ALA A 184 14.43 8.51 -11.06
C ALA A 184 13.19 9.08 -11.77
N TYR A 185 13.27 9.29 -13.08
CA TYR A 185 12.16 9.80 -13.90
C TYR A 185 11.53 8.71 -14.77
N THR A 186 11.97 7.47 -14.60
CA THR A 186 11.42 6.28 -15.23
C THR A 186 11.60 5.08 -14.30
N LEU A 187 10.67 4.14 -14.35
CA LEU A 187 10.76 2.89 -13.57
C LEU A 187 11.64 1.82 -14.24
N THR A 188 12.08 2.06 -15.48
CA THR A 188 12.99 1.15 -16.19
C THR A 188 14.46 1.39 -15.87
N GLN A 189 14.80 2.47 -15.15
CA GLN A 189 16.16 2.89 -14.84
C GLN A 189 16.28 3.39 -13.40
N ILE A 190 15.95 2.53 -12.44
CA ILE A 190 16.20 2.80 -11.03
C ILE A 190 17.65 2.45 -10.72
N ARG A 191 18.42 3.41 -10.22
CA ARG A 191 19.84 3.19 -9.91
C ARG A 191 20.01 2.27 -8.70
N THR A 192 20.93 1.35 -8.81
CA THR A 192 21.28 0.41 -7.72
C THR A 192 22.56 0.85 -6.97
N LYS A 193 22.80 0.27 -5.78
CA LYS A 193 23.93 0.58 -4.92
C LYS A 193 25.30 0.30 -5.58
N ASP A 194 25.35 -0.65 -6.49
CA ASP A 194 26.55 -0.99 -7.28
C ASP A 194 26.70 -0.16 -8.57
N GLY A 195 25.77 0.78 -8.82
CA GLY A 195 25.77 1.70 -9.97
C GLY A 195 25.10 1.15 -11.22
N ALA A 196 24.52 -0.06 -11.19
CA ALA A 196 23.73 -0.60 -12.29
C ALA A 196 22.34 0.06 -12.35
N MET A 197 21.54 -0.29 -13.36
CA MET A 197 20.15 0.14 -13.51
C MET A 197 19.22 -1.06 -13.38
N LEU A 198 18.16 -0.90 -12.59
CA LEU A 198 17.13 -1.89 -12.34
C LEU A 198 15.83 -1.47 -13.03
N ASP A 199 15.29 -2.34 -13.86
CA ASP A 199 13.95 -2.20 -14.45
C ASP A 199 12.92 -2.84 -13.49
N VAL A 200 12.12 -2.02 -12.82
CA VAL A 200 11.06 -2.47 -11.90
C VAL A 200 9.69 -2.55 -12.58
N THR A 201 9.63 -2.36 -13.90
CA THR A 201 8.39 -2.54 -14.67
C THR A 201 8.15 -3.98 -15.11
N ARG A 202 9.17 -4.84 -15.02
CA ARG A 202 9.10 -6.26 -15.40
C ARG A 202 9.32 -7.14 -14.19
N LEU A 203 8.25 -7.72 -13.69
CA LEU A 203 8.21 -8.47 -12.45
C LEU A 203 7.77 -9.93 -12.67
N PRO A 204 8.15 -10.88 -11.80
CA PRO A 204 9.13 -10.75 -10.73
C PRO A 204 10.54 -10.51 -11.27
N LEU A 205 11.36 -9.85 -10.44
CA LEU A 205 12.77 -9.65 -10.76
C LEU A 205 13.56 -10.96 -10.64
N ALA A 206 14.65 -11.08 -11.40
CA ALA A 206 15.56 -12.23 -11.31
C ALA A 206 16.37 -12.26 -9.99
N ILE A 207 16.50 -11.12 -9.33
CA ILE A 207 17.21 -10.97 -8.06
C ILE A 207 16.23 -11.00 -6.88
N HIS A 208 16.63 -11.55 -5.75
CA HIS A 208 15.86 -11.46 -4.51
C HIS A 208 16.10 -10.09 -3.88
N THR A 209 15.03 -9.32 -3.67
CA THR A 209 15.13 -7.96 -3.12
C THR A 209 13.83 -7.54 -2.42
N GLU A 210 13.93 -6.51 -1.60
CA GLU A 210 12.82 -5.76 -1.00
C GLU A 210 13.03 -4.29 -1.29
N GLU A 211 12.11 -3.68 -2.01
CA GLU A 211 12.21 -2.26 -2.39
C GLU A 211 10.93 -1.51 -2.05
N LEU A 212 11.07 -0.23 -1.73
CA LEU A 212 9.95 0.69 -1.56
C LEU A 212 10.26 1.96 -2.35
N LEU A 213 9.41 2.26 -3.32
CA LEU A 213 9.52 3.45 -4.17
C LEU A 213 8.29 4.33 -3.96
N ALA A 214 8.48 5.61 -3.74
CA ALA A 214 7.39 6.58 -3.79
C ALA A 214 7.30 7.18 -5.19
N VAL A 215 6.16 6.99 -5.83
CA VAL A 215 5.89 7.45 -7.19
C VAL A 215 5.01 8.68 -7.15
N SER A 216 5.47 9.77 -7.79
CA SER A 216 4.67 10.95 -8.08
C SER A 216 4.06 10.80 -9.47
N LEU A 217 2.78 11.09 -9.61
CA LEU A 217 2.01 10.93 -10.84
C LEU A 217 1.00 12.07 -10.98
N THR A 218 0.52 12.30 -12.22
CA THR A 218 -0.49 13.34 -12.50
C THR A 218 -1.91 12.80 -12.56
N ASP A 219 -2.08 11.48 -12.56
CA ASP A 219 -3.37 10.82 -12.59
C ASP A 219 -3.31 9.53 -11.76
N GLY A 220 -4.41 9.15 -11.13
CA GLY A 220 -4.50 8.04 -10.19
C GLY A 220 -4.79 6.70 -10.87
N ASP A 221 -4.04 6.34 -11.93
CA ASP A 221 -4.23 5.10 -12.68
C ASP A 221 -2.93 4.29 -12.80
N VAL A 222 -3.02 3.02 -12.41
CA VAL A 222 -1.92 2.05 -12.52
C VAL A 222 -2.45 0.75 -13.08
N ARG A 223 -1.74 0.19 -14.08
CA ARG A 223 -2.01 -1.13 -14.63
C ARG A 223 -0.90 -2.12 -14.31
N LEU A 224 -1.29 -3.30 -13.85
CA LEU A 224 -0.42 -4.47 -13.69
C LEU A 224 -0.93 -5.60 -14.61
N SER A 225 -0.20 -5.90 -15.67
CA SER A 225 -0.53 -6.98 -16.61
C SER A 225 0.21 -8.25 -16.22
N ASP A 226 -0.48 -9.38 -16.17
CA ASP A 226 0.09 -10.72 -15.95
C ASP A 226 -0.01 -11.52 -17.28
N THR A 227 1.07 -11.52 -18.04
CA THR A 227 1.13 -12.21 -19.36
C THR A 227 1.19 -13.72 -19.24
N GLN A 228 1.60 -14.25 -18.08
CA GLN A 228 1.58 -15.70 -17.81
C GLN A 228 0.15 -16.20 -17.66
N ASN A 229 -0.70 -15.44 -16.99
CA ASN A 229 -2.08 -15.83 -16.68
C ASN A 229 -3.13 -15.12 -17.56
N GLY A 230 -2.71 -14.26 -18.50
CA GLY A 230 -3.55 -13.68 -19.55
C GLY A 230 -4.55 -12.62 -19.06
N TYR A 231 -4.23 -11.87 -18.02
CA TYR A 231 -5.08 -10.79 -17.51
C TYR A 231 -4.29 -9.55 -17.10
N ALA A 232 -4.99 -8.43 -16.96
CA ALA A 232 -4.46 -7.24 -16.34
C ALA A 232 -5.38 -6.75 -15.21
N VAL A 233 -4.78 -6.07 -14.24
CA VAL A 233 -5.48 -5.34 -13.18
C VAL A 233 -5.27 -3.86 -13.37
N ASP A 234 -6.35 -3.10 -13.33
CA ASP A 234 -6.36 -1.64 -13.30
C ASP A 234 -6.78 -1.18 -11.90
N LEU A 235 -5.93 -0.40 -11.26
CA LEU A 235 -6.23 0.31 -10.01
C LEU A 235 -6.41 1.79 -10.33
N SER A 236 -7.56 2.35 -9.94
CA SER A 236 -7.88 3.76 -10.17
C SER A 236 -8.34 4.43 -8.88
N TRP A 237 -7.85 5.65 -8.61
CA TRP A 237 -8.22 6.44 -7.43
C TRP A 237 -8.21 7.94 -7.72
N ASP A 238 -8.77 8.73 -6.80
CA ASP A 238 -8.69 10.19 -6.87
C ASP A 238 -7.28 10.68 -6.49
N ILE A 239 -6.54 11.20 -7.46
CA ILE A 239 -5.18 11.73 -7.28
C ILE A 239 -5.15 12.96 -6.35
N ALA A 240 -6.23 13.73 -6.26
CA ALA A 240 -6.31 14.86 -5.34
C ALA A 240 -6.35 14.39 -3.88
N THR A 241 -6.91 13.21 -3.63
CA THR A 241 -6.95 12.57 -2.32
C THR A 241 -5.63 11.89 -1.97
N PHE A 242 -5.06 11.12 -2.89
CA PHE A 242 -3.81 10.40 -2.71
C PHE A 242 -2.80 10.81 -3.80
N PRO A 243 -1.98 11.84 -3.54
CA PRO A 243 -1.10 12.45 -4.55
C PRO A 243 0.13 11.62 -4.89
N GLN A 244 0.34 10.50 -4.20
CA GLN A 244 1.45 9.58 -4.41
C GLN A 244 0.96 8.14 -4.43
N CYS A 245 1.78 7.28 -5.03
CA CYS A 245 1.62 5.83 -4.93
C CYS A 245 2.93 5.22 -4.43
N LEU A 246 2.89 4.40 -3.40
CA LEU A 246 4.04 3.59 -3.04
C LEU A 246 4.01 2.27 -3.82
N LEU A 247 5.16 1.89 -4.33
CA LEU A 247 5.41 0.58 -4.92
C LEU A 247 6.25 -0.22 -3.92
N TRP A 248 5.63 -1.16 -3.24
CA TRP A 248 6.32 -2.12 -2.39
C TRP A 248 6.59 -3.40 -3.17
N LEU A 249 7.87 -3.64 -3.50
CA LEU A 249 8.30 -4.84 -4.20
C LEU A 249 8.85 -5.85 -3.19
N SER A 250 8.06 -6.86 -2.86
CA SER A 250 8.52 -8.01 -2.09
C SER A 250 8.86 -9.14 -3.05
N ASN A 251 10.13 -9.22 -3.44
CA ASN A 251 10.63 -10.18 -4.44
C ASN A 251 11.50 -11.25 -3.77
N ARG A 252 10.91 -12.02 -2.84
CA ARG A 252 11.57 -13.11 -2.09
C ARG A 252 12.78 -12.65 -1.29
N GLY A 253 12.88 -11.35 -0.96
CA GLY A 253 14.04 -10.76 -0.29
C GLY A 253 14.17 -11.21 1.15
N ARG A 254 13.12 -10.99 1.95
CA ARG A 254 13.11 -11.24 3.40
C ARG A 254 13.29 -12.72 3.74
N LYS A 255 14.34 -13.05 4.50
CA LYS A 255 14.69 -14.44 4.86
C LYS A 255 14.12 -14.88 6.21
N ALA A 256 13.91 -13.94 7.14
CA ALA A 256 13.34 -14.25 8.44
C ALA A 256 11.86 -14.69 8.33
N TYR A 257 11.40 -15.44 9.34
CA TYR A 257 9.98 -15.77 9.48
C TYR A 257 9.15 -14.47 9.70
N PRO A 258 7.98 -14.33 9.10
CA PRO A 258 7.20 -15.33 8.34
C PRO A 258 7.55 -15.41 6.84
N TRP A 259 8.34 -14.50 6.33
CA TRP A 259 8.65 -14.35 4.90
C TRP A 259 9.39 -15.56 4.33
N CYS A 260 10.48 -15.98 4.96
CA CYS A 260 11.29 -17.15 4.59
C CYS A 260 11.67 -17.22 3.10
N GLY A 261 11.81 -16.06 2.43
CA GLY A 261 12.13 -15.98 1.01
C GLY A 261 11.02 -16.46 0.06
N ARG A 262 9.79 -16.62 0.53
CA ARG A 262 8.68 -17.23 -0.25
C ARG A 262 7.59 -16.25 -0.69
N PHE A 263 7.61 -14.99 -0.24
CA PHE A 263 6.63 -13.99 -0.66
C PHE A 263 7.10 -13.26 -1.92
N CYS A 264 6.24 -13.23 -2.93
CA CYS A 264 6.49 -12.59 -4.21
C CYS A 264 5.24 -11.82 -4.64
N ALA A 265 5.25 -10.51 -4.39
CA ALA A 265 4.09 -9.65 -4.59
C ALA A 265 4.51 -8.20 -4.82
N ILE A 266 3.60 -7.38 -5.30
CA ILE A 266 3.74 -5.93 -5.37
C ILE A 266 2.58 -5.26 -4.62
N GLY A 267 2.90 -4.37 -3.67
CA GLY A 267 1.98 -3.35 -3.17
C GLY A 267 1.93 -2.19 -4.16
N ILE A 268 0.74 -1.77 -4.56
CA ILE A 268 0.51 -0.55 -5.35
C ILE A 268 -0.39 0.32 -4.49
N GLU A 269 0.22 1.21 -3.71
CA GLU A 269 -0.39 1.81 -2.54
C GLU A 269 -0.62 3.31 -2.72
N PRO A 270 -1.84 3.77 -3.11
CA PRO A 270 -2.20 5.19 -3.11
C PRO A 270 -2.09 5.79 -1.71
N VAL A 271 -1.33 6.88 -1.54
CA VAL A 271 -1.08 7.47 -0.23
C VAL A 271 -1.05 9.00 -0.23
N ALA A 272 -1.41 9.57 0.92
CA ALA A 272 -1.03 10.91 1.36
C ALA A 272 -0.13 10.74 2.60
N ALA A 273 1.15 10.42 2.38
CA ALA A 273 2.11 10.08 3.42
C ALA A 273 3.56 10.36 3.01
N SER A 274 4.46 10.44 3.97
CA SER A 274 5.92 10.42 3.74
C SER A 274 6.40 8.97 3.75
N PHE A 275 6.34 8.27 2.63
CA PHE A 275 6.53 6.82 2.58
C PHE A 275 5.63 6.12 3.62
N ASP A 276 6.08 5.01 4.17
CA ASP A 276 5.48 4.32 5.31
C ASP A 276 6.06 4.79 6.66
N LEU A 277 6.63 5.99 6.71
CA LEU A 277 7.34 6.52 7.90
C LEU A 277 6.42 6.99 9.04
N GLY A 278 5.10 6.86 8.87
CA GLY A 278 4.10 7.12 9.91
C GLY A 278 3.81 8.60 10.16
N VAL A 279 3.11 8.85 11.27
CA VAL A 279 2.51 10.16 11.59
C VAL A 279 3.56 11.24 11.76
N THR A 280 4.61 10.98 12.53
CA THR A 280 5.64 11.96 12.88
C THR A 280 6.37 12.49 11.65
N HIS A 281 6.82 11.60 10.76
CA HIS A 281 7.50 12.00 9.52
C HIS A 281 6.54 12.64 8.51
N SER A 282 5.31 12.20 8.45
CA SER A 282 4.30 12.78 7.57
C SER A 282 3.87 14.18 8.01
N ALA A 283 3.97 14.50 9.30
CA ALA A 283 3.72 15.84 9.84
C ALA A 283 4.91 16.81 9.62
N ASN A 284 6.08 16.29 9.28
CA ASN A 284 7.30 17.10 9.14
C ASN A 284 7.26 17.95 7.86
N ARG A 285 7.07 19.26 8.01
CA ARG A 285 7.03 20.24 6.90
C ARG A 285 8.39 20.45 6.22
N HIS A 286 9.47 20.01 6.84
CA HIS A 286 10.83 20.12 6.31
C HIS A 286 11.25 18.86 5.54
N ALA A 287 10.47 17.78 5.60
CA ALA A 287 10.74 16.55 4.85
C ALA A 287 10.69 16.79 3.32
N PRO A 288 11.44 16.02 2.53
CA PRO A 288 11.58 16.24 1.09
C PRO A 288 10.25 16.34 0.33
N PHE A 289 9.25 15.51 0.64
CA PHE A 289 7.94 15.59 -0.04
C PHE A 289 7.16 16.85 0.32
N ALA A 290 7.14 17.24 1.60
CA ALA A 290 6.47 18.47 2.02
C ALA A 290 7.13 19.71 1.37
N ARG A 291 8.46 19.73 1.28
CA ARG A 291 9.20 20.81 0.59
C ARG A 291 8.91 20.88 -0.91
N SER A 292 8.61 19.77 -1.56
CA SER A 292 8.17 19.73 -2.96
C SER A 292 6.70 20.07 -3.18
N GLY A 293 5.95 20.35 -2.10
CA GLY A 293 4.53 20.68 -2.16
C GLY A 293 3.61 19.45 -2.23
N THR A 294 4.14 18.25 -2.06
CA THR A 294 3.33 17.03 -2.04
C THR A 294 2.66 16.87 -0.68
N ALA A 295 1.35 16.66 -0.65
CA ALA A 295 0.62 16.43 0.59
C ALA A 295 1.02 15.08 1.19
N THR A 296 1.46 15.11 2.45
CA THR A 296 1.87 13.93 3.24
C THR A 296 0.89 13.60 4.36
N GLN A 297 -0.18 14.36 4.46
CA GLN A 297 -1.29 14.13 5.40
C GLN A 297 -2.60 14.57 4.75
N THR A 298 -3.68 13.90 5.13
CA THR A 298 -5.05 14.29 4.79
C THR A 298 -5.64 15.09 5.95
N PRO A 299 -6.10 16.33 5.73
CA PRO A 299 -6.82 17.09 6.74
C PRO A 299 -8.21 16.48 6.96
N LEU A 300 -8.55 16.23 8.22
CA LEU A 300 -9.80 15.62 8.64
C LEU A 300 -10.57 16.58 9.56
N SER A 301 -11.90 16.66 9.41
CA SER A 301 -12.79 17.52 10.17
C SER A 301 -13.79 16.70 10.99
N ALA A 302 -13.98 17.04 12.27
CA ALA A 302 -15.02 16.41 13.09
C ALA A 302 -16.46 16.79 12.66
N ARG A 303 -16.61 17.78 11.78
CA ARG A 303 -17.93 18.25 11.31
C ARG A 303 -18.45 17.46 10.10
N GLU A 304 -17.55 16.90 9.31
CA GLU A 304 -17.86 16.19 8.08
C GLU A 304 -17.01 14.93 7.98
N PRO A 305 -17.60 13.75 7.71
CA PRO A 305 -16.84 12.55 7.42
C PRO A 305 -15.98 12.77 6.17
N PHE A 306 -14.73 12.33 6.22
CA PHE A 306 -13.90 12.24 5.02
C PHE A 306 -14.36 11.05 4.20
N THR A 307 -14.49 11.25 2.89
CA THR A 307 -14.91 10.20 1.97
C THR A 307 -14.01 10.15 0.75
N THR A 308 -13.69 8.94 0.32
CA THR A 308 -12.97 8.70 -0.93
C THR A 308 -13.45 7.40 -1.56
N SER A 309 -13.22 7.25 -2.87
CA SER A 309 -13.50 6.01 -3.57
C SER A 309 -12.37 5.64 -4.52
N TYR A 310 -12.22 4.35 -4.76
CA TYR A 310 -11.27 3.78 -5.71
C TYR A 310 -11.84 2.51 -6.32
N SER A 311 -11.27 2.08 -7.42
CA SER A 311 -11.73 0.87 -8.10
C SER A 311 -10.58 -0.05 -8.48
N ILE A 312 -10.89 -1.33 -8.53
CA ILE A 312 -10.00 -2.38 -9.00
C ILE A 312 -10.77 -3.15 -10.08
N ALA A 313 -10.28 -3.06 -11.30
CA ALA A 313 -10.86 -3.74 -12.46
C ALA A 313 -9.91 -4.81 -12.98
N VAL A 314 -10.45 -5.85 -13.58
CA VAL A 314 -9.69 -6.91 -14.24
C VAL A 314 -10.12 -7.01 -15.69
N CYS A 315 -9.20 -7.16 -16.60
CA CYS A 315 -9.51 -7.38 -18.00
C CYS A 315 -8.65 -8.51 -18.60
N HIS A 316 -9.11 -9.08 -19.70
CA HIS A 316 -8.35 -10.04 -20.48
C HIS A 316 -7.23 -9.33 -21.26
N LEU A 317 -6.06 -9.94 -21.39
CA LEU A 317 -4.95 -9.48 -22.25
C LEU A 317 -5.10 -9.97 -23.67
#